data_d15b817bbaa89391c37b0510f431a2ef
#
_entry.id   d15b817bbaa89391c37b0510f431a2ef
#
_cell.length_a   1.000
_cell.length_b   1.000
_cell.length_c   1.000
_cell.angle_alpha   90.00
_cell.angle_beta   90.00
_cell.angle_gamma   90.00
#
_symmetry.space_group_name_H-M   'P 1'
#
loop_
_entity.id
_entity.type
_entity.pdbx_description
1 polymer ?
#
loop_
_entity_poly.entity_id
_entity_poly.type
_entity_poly.pdbx_seq_one_letter_code
_entity_poly.pdbx_strand_id
1 'polypeptide(L)'
;MRELCQALERGVKVRILVPGVKADHLLTRSASRGGYGPLLKAGAGVYEYQPSMIHAKVLCIDHLWAVVGSTNFDNRSFGINDEVNLAVRDPAVALRLESDMTNDLKQSHKISLEDWRHRPVTERATELLGWVIARQQ
;
A
#
# COMPACT_ATOMS: atom_id res chain seq x y z
N MET A 1 -2.22 8.87 -4.29
CA MET A 1 -3.34 8.04 -4.79
C MET A 1 -3.69 8.37 -6.25
N ARG A 2 -4.05 9.61 -6.56
CA ARG A 2 -4.41 10.06 -7.92
C ARG A 2 -3.33 9.71 -8.96
N GLU A 3 -2.05 9.98 -8.67
CA GLU A 3 -0.93 9.71 -9.58
C GLU A 3 -0.77 8.22 -9.92
N LEU A 4 -1.01 7.33 -8.93
CA LEU A 4 -0.98 5.89 -9.17
C LEU A 4 -2.12 5.45 -10.10
N CYS A 5 -3.34 5.98 -9.91
CA CYS A 5 -4.46 5.70 -10.81
C CYS A 5 -4.16 6.18 -12.24
N GLN A 6 -3.62 7.38 -12.39
CA GLN A 6 -3.21 7.90 -13.71
C GLN A 6 -2.10 7.07 -14.35
N ALA A 7 -1.15 6.56 -13.57
CA ALA A 7 -0.11 5.66 -14.07
C ALA A 7 -0.73 4.34 -14.59
N LEU A 8 -1.67 3.76 -13.84
CA LEU A 8 -2.41 2.57 -14.24
C LEU A 8 -3.21 2.79 -15.53
N GLU A 9 -3.87 3.93 -15.68
CA GLU A 9 -4.60 4.32 -16.91
C GLU A 9 -3.67 4.43 -18.12
N ARG A 10 -2.41 4.81 -17.93
CA ARG A 10 -1.37 4.81 -18.99
C ARG A 10 -0.76 3.42 -19.25
N GLY A 11 -1.24 2.36 -18.58
CA GLY A 11 -0.77 1.00 -18.76
C GLY A 11 0.42 0.59 -17.87
N VAL A 12 0.82 1.42 -16.88
CA VAL A 12 1.84 1.06 -15.91
C VAL A 12 1.32 -0.06 -15.00
N LYS A 13 2.10 -1.10 -14.79
CA LYS A 13 1.77 -2.18 -13.87
C LYS A 13 2.13 -1.78 -12.44
N VAL A 14 1.14 -1.67 -11.56
CA VAL A 14 1.33 -1.31 -10.15
C VAL A 14 0.96 -2.49 -9.26
N ARG A 15 1.88 -2.87 -8.37
CA ARG A 15 1.66 -3.87 -7.30
C ARG A 15 1.90 -3.20 -5.97
N ILE A 16 0.99 -3.41 -5.03
CA ILE A 16 1.02 -2.79 -3.71
C ILE A 16 0.94 -3.91 -2.67
N LEU A 17 1.94 -3.96 -1.80
CA LEU A 17 1.99 -4.86 -0.66
C LEU A 17 1.72 -4.06 0.62
N VAL A 18 0.77 -4.52 1.39
CA VAL A 18 0.30 -3.85 2.62
C VAL A 18 0.26 -4.84 3.79
N PRO A 19 0.25 -4.36 5.04
CA PRO A 19 0.01 -5.22 6.20
C PRO A 19 -1.33 -5.94 6.10
N GLY A 20 -1.34 -7.24 6.42
CA GLY A 20 -2.53 -8.09 6.46
C GLY A 20 -3.22 -8.10 7.83
N VAL A 21 -3.80 -9.24 8.20
CA VAL A 21 -4.59 -9.42 9.43
C VAL A 21 -3.79 -9.26 10.72
N LYS A 22 -2.47 -9.41 10.67
CA LYS A 22 -1.56 -9.24 11.82
C LYS A 22 -1.08 -7.80 12.02
N ALA A 23 -1.75 -6.81 11.39
CA ALA A 23 -1.48 -5.39 11.65
C ALA A 23 -1.80 -5.04 13.12
N ASP A 24 -0.95 -4.23 13.74
CA ASP A 24 -1.05 -3.88 15.18
C ASP A 24 -2.37 -3.21 15.58
N HIS A 25 -3.06 -2.56 14.65
CA HIS A 25 -4.32 -1.90 14.91
C HIS A 25 -5.35 -2.20 13.82
N LEU A 26 -6.48 -2.79 14.20
CA LEU A 26 -7.63 -3.04 13.32
C LEU A 26 -8.14 -1.76 12.65
N LEU A 27 -8.09 -0.61 13.35
CA LEU A 27 -8.49 0.69 12.82
C LEU A 27 -7.57 1.17 11.69
N THR A 28 -6.26 0.99 11.82
CA THR A 28 -5.28 1.36 10.78
C THR A 28 -5.47 0.52 9.52
N ARG A 29 -5.72 -0.78 9.68
CA ARG A 29 -6.03 -1.69 8.57
C ARG A 29 -7.33 -1.29 7.87
N SER A 30 -8.39 -0.99 8.63
CA SER A 30 -9.68 -0.56 8.06
C SER A 30 -9.56 0.75 7.29
N ALA A 31 -8.86 1.74 7.84
CA ALA A 31 -8.60 3.01 7.16
C ALA A 31 -7.83 2.81 5.83
N SER A 32 -6.81 1.95 5.83
CA SER A 32 -6.04 1.62 4.61
C SER A 32 -6.92 0.93 3.56
N ARG A 33 -7.79 0.01 3.96
CA ARG A 33 -8.71 -0.70 3.05
C ARG A 33 -9.71 0.22 2.35
N GLY A 34 -10.12 1.31 2.99
CA GLY A 34 -10.98 2.34 2.38
C GLY A 34 -10.36 2.93 1.10
N GLY A 35 -9.03 3.04 1.05
CA GLY A 35 -8.27 3.54 -0.09
C GLY A 35 -8.10 2.56 -1.26
N TYR A 36 -8.40 1.27 -1.12
CA TYR A 36 -8.13 0.28 -2.18
C TYR A 36 -9.05 0.40 -3.39
N GLY A 37 -10.28 0.86 -3.20
CA GLY A 37 -11.30 0.86 -4.25
C GLY A 37 -10.89 1.54 -5.55
N PRO A 38 -10.41 2.78 -5.55
CA PRO A 38 -9.92 3.46 -6.75
C PRO A 38 -8.78 2.72 -7.43
N LEU A 39 -7.82 2.20 -6.66
CA LEU A 39 -6.66 1.45 -7.17
C LEU A 39 -7.08 0.12 -7.82
N LEU A 40 -7.95 -0.63 -7.15
CA LEU A 40 -8.46 -1.90 -7.69
C LEU A 40 -9.28 -1.69 -8.97
N LYS A 41 -10.09 -0.62 -9.02
CA LYS A 41 -10.84 -0.23 -10.24
C LYS A 41 -9.91 0.15 -11.38
N ALA A 42 -8.80 0.81 -11.10
CA ALA A 42 -7.79 1.18 -12.09
C ALA A 42 -6.89 0.00 -12.50
N GLY A 43 -7.02 -1.18 -11.86
CA GLY A 43 -6.29 -2.38 -12.23
C GLY A 43 -5.02 -2.65 -11.43
N ALA A 44 -4.81 -1.99 -10.29
CA ALA A 44 -3.69 -2.30 -9.39
C ALA A 44 -3.80 -3.71 -8.79
N GLY A 45 -2.68 -4.38 -8.64
CA GLY A 45 -2.56 -5.57 -7.80
C GLY A 45 -2.35 -5.15 -6.34
N VAL A 46 -3.35 -5.37 -5.47
CA VAL A 46 -3.25 -5.10 -4.03
C VAL A 46 -3.16 -6.43 -3.30
N TYR A 47 -2.17 -6.54 -2.39
CA TYR A 47 -1.84 -7.77 -1.68
C TYR A 47 -1.67 -7.49 -0.18
N GLU A 48 -2.30 -8.28 0.66
CA GLU A 48 -2.17 -8.25 2.11
C GLU A 48 -1.20 -9.34 2.60
N TYR A 49 -0.07 -8.94 3.18
CA TYR A 49 0.94 -9.84 3.73
C TYR A 49 0.41 -10.60 4.95
N GLN A 50 0.53 -11.93 4.96
CA GLN A 50 -0.09 -12.76 5.98
C GLN A 50 0.85 -13.23 7.10
N PRO A 51 2.15 -13.50 6.87
CA PRO A 51 3.00 -14.16 7.87
C PRO A 51 3.23 -13.34 9.13
N SER A 52 3.42 -12.03 9.00
CA SER A 52 3.71 -11.12 10.12
C SER A 52 3.26 -9.70 9.79
N MET A 53 3.40 -8.78 10.74
CA MET A 53 3.29 -7.37 10.45
C MET A 53 4.46 -6.93 9.58
N ILE A 54 4.16 -6.33 8.42
CA ILE A 54 5.15 -5.67 7.57
C ILE A 54 5.09 -4.15 7.82
N HIS A 55 6.25 -3.53 8.05
CA HIS A 55 6.37 -2.08 8.30
C HIS A 55 7.43 -1.43 7.40
N ALA A 56 7.73 -2.02 6.26
CA ALA A 56 8.65 -1.49 5.27
C ALA A 56 7.98 -0.40 4.42
N LYS A 57 8.72 0.65 4.09
CA LYS A 57 8.33 1.69 3.14
C LYS A 57 9.32 1.65 2.00
N VAL A 58 8.93 0.96 0.96
CA VAL A 58 9.76 0.69 -0.22
C VAL A 58 8.97 0.99 -1.47
N LEU A 59 9.59 1.66 -2.42
CA LEU A 59 9.08 1.87 -3.77
C LEU A 59 10.16 1.45 -4.77
N CYS A 60 9.82 0.57 -5.70
CA CYS A 60 10.69 0.19 -6.81
C CYS A 60 10.03 0.58 -8.14
N ILE A 61 10.83 1.11 -9.08
CA ILE A 61 10.34 1.55 -10.39
C ILE A 61 11.26 0.98 -11.46
N ASP A 62 10.66 0.21 -12.37
CA ASP A 62 11.23 -0.27 -13.62
C ASP A 62 12.61 -0.94 -13.47
N HIS A 63 12.82 -1.72 -12.41
CA HIS A 63 14.07 -2.45 -12.12
C HIS A 63 15.31 -1.53 -12.01
N LEU A 64 15.12 -0.23 -11.84
CA LEU A 64 16.18 0.76 -11.87
C LEU A 64 16.22 1.65 -10.63
N TRP A 65 15.06 2.11 -10.18
CA TRP A 65 14.95 3.02 -9.05
C TRP A 65 14.41 2.29 -7.83
N ALA A 66 15.00 2.57 -6.67
CA ALA A 66 14.48 2.15 -5.38
C ALA A 66 14.44 3.35 -4.43
N VAL A 67 13.36 3.47 -3.67
CA VAL A 67 13.24 4.41 -2.56
C VAL A 67 12.94 3.60 -1.31
N VAL A 68 13.72 3.78 -0.26
CA VAL A 68 13.55 3.13 1.04
C VAL A 68 13.62 4.19 2.13
N GLY A 69 12.68 4.16 3.07
CA GLY A 69 12.69 5.15 4.13
C GLY A 69 11.65 4.96 5.21
N SER A 70 11.35 6.05 5.90
CA SER A 70 10.37 6.08 6.98
C SER A 70 8.98 6.58 6.54
N THR A 71 8.87 7.22 5.36
CA THR A 71 7.63 7.84 4.87
C THR A 71 6.55 6.82 4.57
N ASN A 72 5.45 6.86 5.31
CA ASN A 72 4.24 6.14 4.95
C ASN A 72 3.54 6.82 3.75
N PHE A 73 2.74 6.05 3.02
CA PHE A 73 1.96 6.57 1.89
C PHE A 73 0.65 7.21 2.39
N ASP A 74 0.79 8.17 3.31
CA ASP A 74 -0.32 8.89 3.93
C ASP A 74 -0.05 10.40 4.02
N ASN A 75 -1.09 11.19 4.33
CA ASN A 75 -0.99 12.65 4.38
C ASN A 75 -0.13 13.16 5.55
N ARG A 76 -0.03 12.41 6.65
CA ARG A 76 0.76 12.82 7.82
C ARG A 76 2.26 12.73 7.53
N SER A 77 2.69 11.62 6.94
CA SER A 77 4.10 11.45 6.55
C SER A 77 4.52 12.44 5.46
N PHE A 78 3.61 12.82 4.55
CA PHE A 78 3.93 13.79 3.50
C PHE A 78 3.87 15.26 3.92
N GLY A 79 3.13 15.60 4.99
CA GLY A 79 2.88 17.01 5.32
C GLY A 79 3.19 17.43 6.74
N ILE A 80 3.35 16.50 7.68
CA ILE A 80 3.43 16.83 9.12
C ILE A 80 4.67 16.23 9.77
N ASN A 81 5.05 14.99 9.43
CA ASN A 81 6.16 14.30 10.07
C ASN A 81 7.49 14.64 9.40
N ASP A 82 8.56 14.68 10.17
CA ASP A 82 9.92 14.66 9.65
C ASP A 82 10.27 13.23 9.24
N GLU A 83 10.48 13.02 7.95
CA GLU A 83 10.71 11.71 7.35
C GLU A 83 12.04 11.69 6.58
N VAL A 84 12.69 10.54 6.57
CA VAL A 84 13.93 10.34 5.81
C VAL A 84 13.73 9.24 4.79
N ASN A 85 14.07 9.53 3.53
CA ASN A 85 14.05 8.56 2.45
C ASN A 85 15.37 8.59 1.69
N LEU A 86 15.86 7.39 1.36
CA LEU A 86 16.99 7.19 0.47
C LEU A 86 16.46 6.79 -0.91
N ALA A 87 16.72 7.60 -1.91
CA ALA A 87 16.45 7.27 -3.31
C ALA A 87 17.74 6.79 -3.98
N VAL A 88 17.72 5.61 -4.57
CA VAL A 88 18.87 4.96 -5.20
C VAL A 88 18.53 4.65 -6.64
N ARG A 89 19.41 5.05 -7.56
CA ARG A 89 19.35 4.64 -8.96
C ARG A 89 20.39 3.54 -9.20
N ASP A 90 20.02 2.31 -8.93
CA ASP A 90 20.90 1.15 -9.07
C ASP A 90 20.05 -0.10 -9.38
N PRO A 91 20.27 -0.73 -10.55
CA PRO A 91 19.53 -1.93 -10.94
C PRO A 91 19.74 -3.10 -9.97
N ALA A 92 20.91 -3.26 -9.36
CA ALA A 92 21.18 -4.37 -8.46
C ALA A 92 20.36 -4.23 -7.17
N VAL A 93 20.26 -3.02 -6.62
CA VAL A 93 19.43 -2.71 -5.46
C VAL A 93 17.94 -2.87 -5.79
N ALA A 94 17.48 -2.30 -6.90
CA ALA A 94 16.08 -2.36 -7.31
C ALA A 94 15.64 -3.81 -7.55
N LEU A 95 16.40 -4.60 -8.30
CA LEU A 95 16.11 -6.01 -8.58
C LEU A 95 16.10 -6.87 -7.30
N ARG A 96 17.00 -6.58 -6.34
CA ARG A 96 17.00 -7.28 -5.07
C ARG A 96 15.72 -7.03 -4.29
N LEU A 97 15.30 -5.79 -4.13
CA LEU A 97 14.06 -5.43 -3.43
C LEU A 97 12.81 -5.97 -4.14
N GLU A 98 12.79 -5.96 -5.46
CA GLU A 98 11.69 -6.57 -6.24
C GLU A 98 11.64 -8.10 -6.09
N SER A 99 12.80 -8.75 -5.98
CA SER A 99 12.88 -10.18 -5.68
C SER A 99 12.31 -10.49 -4.29
N ASP A 100 12.69 -9.70 -3.28
CA ASP A 100 12.17 -9.83 -1.92
C ASP A 100 10.65 -9.60 -1.91
N MET A 101 10.15 -8.54 -2.55
CA MET A 101 8.71 -8.30 -2.71
C MET A 101 8.01 -9.48 -3.43
N THR A 102 8.62 -10.05 -4.46
CA THR A 102 8.04 -11.17 -5.19
C THR A 102 7.89 -12.41 -4.31
N ASN A 103 8.81 -12.64 -3.37
CA ASN A 103 8.71 -13.71 -2.39
C ASN A 103 7.61 -13.41 -1.35
N ASP A 104 7.49 -12.18 -0.91
CA ASP A 104 6.43 -11.75 0.01
C ASP A 104 5.03 -11.88 -0.63
N LEU A 105 4.90 -11.57 -1.91
CA LEU A 105 3.64 -11.74 -2.66
C LEU A 105 3.15 -13.19 -2.67
N LYS A 106 4.05 -14.18 -2.68
CA LYS A 106 3.68 -15.62 -2.61
C LYS A 106 3.00 -15.99 -1.27
N GLN A 107 3.27 -15.22 -0.23
CA GLN A 107 2.74 -15.40 1.12
C GLN A 107 1.62 -14.40 1.44
N SER A 108 1.14 -13.68 0.42
CA SER A 108 0.16 -12.62 0.57
C SER A 108 -1.20 -13.02 -0.02
N HIS A 109 -2.26 -12.50 0.56
CA HIS A 109 -3.60 -12.62 0.02
C HIS A 109 -3.86 -11.50 -0.99
N LYS A 110 -4.13 -11.84 -2.25
CA LYS A 110 -4.49 -10.87 -3.28
C LYS A 110 -5.94 -10.43 -3.08
N ILE A 111 -6.16 -9.14 -2.97
CA ILE A 111 -7.50 -8.55 -2.84
C ILE A 111 -8.08 -8.34 -4.24
N SER A 112 -9.24 -8.93 -4.51
CA SER A 112 -10.01 -8.65 -5.72
C SER A 112 -10.93 -7.45 -5.52
N LEU A 113 -11.35 -6.82 -6.62
CA LEU A 113 -12.37 -5.75 -6.56
C LEU A 113 -13.70 -6.28 -6.03
N GLU A 114 -14.02 -7.54 -6.31
CA GLU A 114 -15.24 -8.20 -5.87
C GLU A 114 -15.21 -8.43 -4.36
N ASP A 115 -14.14 -9.03 -3.81
CA ASP A 115 -13.96 -9.22 -2.36
C ASP A 115 -14.04 -7.88 -1.62
N TRP A 116 -13.40 -6.84 -2.18
CA TRP A 116 -13.44 -5.50 -1.59
C TRP A 116 -14.85 -4.90 -1.58
N ARG A 117 -15.65 -5.13 -2.62
CA ARG A 117 -17.05 -4.65 -2.70
C ARG A 117 -17.95 -5.38 -1.71
N HIS A 118 -17.75 -6.68 -1.50
CA HIS A 118 -18.56 -7.53 -0.62
C HIS A 118 -18.04 -7.59 0.82
N ARG A 119 -17.06 -6.74 1.18
CA ARG A 119 -16.55 -6.69 2.55
C ARG A 119 -17.65 -6.39 3.57
N PRO A 120 -17.55 -6.90 4.81
CA PRO A 120 -18.56 -6.73 5.85
C PRO A 120 -18.93 -5.26 6.11
N VAL A 121 -20.19 -4.99 6.42
CA VAL A 121 -20.69 -3.64 6.73
C VAL A 121 -19.96 -3.04 7.94
N THR A 122 -19.53 -3.87 8.89
CA THR A 122 -18.72 -3.47 10.04
C THR A 122 -17.37 -2.86 9.63
N GLU A 123 -16.70 -3.41 8.61
CA GLU A 123 -15.48 -2.82 8.07
C GLU A 123 -15.74 -1.46 7.42
N ARG A 124 -16.87 -1.30 6.71
CA ARG A 124 -17.25 0.00 6.09
C ARG A 124 -17.54 1.06 7.14
N ALA A 125 -18.17 0.69 8.26
CA ALA A 125 -18.44 1.60 9.36
C ALA A 125 -17.15 2.07 10.05
N THR A 126 -16.20 1.18 10.28
CA THR A 126 -14.89 1.54 10.85
C THR A 126 -14.02 2.39 9.89
N GLU A 127 -14.14 2.18 8.58
CA GLU A 127 -13.49 3.04 7.56
C GLU A 127 -14.03 4.49 7.64
N LEU A 128 -15.35 4.65 7.76
CA LEU A 128 -15.98 5.97 7.87
C LEU A 128 -15.54 6.71 9.15
N LEU A 129 -15.50 5.99 10.28
CA LEU A 129 -15.00 6.53 11.55
C LEU A 129 -13.53 6.92 11.46
N GLY A 130 -12.69 6.06 10.89
CA GLY A 130 -11.26 6.33 10.66
C GLY A 130 -11.04 7.56 9.78
N TRP A 131 -11.84 7.75 8.74
CA TRP A 131 -11.78 8.91 7.86
C TRP A 131 -12.20 10.21 8.56
N VAL A 132 -13.23 10.17 9.42
CA VAL A 132 -13.66 11.33 10.22
C VAL A 132 -12.57 11.73 11.21
N ILE A 133 -11.96 10.77 11.91
CA ILE A 133 -10.87 11.02 12.86
C ILE A 133 -9.62 11.57 12.15
N ALA A 134 -9.27 11.02 11.00
CA ALA A 134 -8.12 11.47 10.20
C ALA A 134 -8.28 12.89 9.64
N ARG A 135 -9.51 13.40 9.53
CA ARG A 135 -9.78 14.78 9.10
C ARG A 135 -9.69 15.81 10.24
N GLN A 136 -9.75 15.36 11.50
CA GLN A 136 -9.70 16.25 12.67
C GLN A 136 -8.26 16.40 13.24
N GLN A 137 -7.30 15.73 12.65
CA GLN A 137 -5.87 15.82 12.98
C GLN A 137 -5.08 16.44 11.81
#